data_a62a81264e6643dad2a21cc11fef2eda
#
_entry.id   a62a81264e6643dad2a21cc11fef2eda
#
_cell.length_a   1.000
_cell.length_b   1.000
_cell.length_c   1.000
_cell.angle_alpha   90.00
_cell.angle_beta   90.00
_cell.angle_gamma   90.00
#
_symmetry.space_group_name_H-M   'P 1'
#
loop_
_entity.id
_entity.type
_entity.pdbx_description
1 polymer ?
#
loop_
_entity_poly.entity_id
_entity_poly.type
_entity_poly.pdbx_seq_one_letter_code
_entity_poly.pdbx_strand_id
1 'polypeptide(L)'
;ITNKTLLEKAGYTLDDIKSFDDLKKVADDIQSKKDDLGIKGAFTSAGMDGSSDWRFKTHLANLPIYYEYKEDGIDDTEAIKGTYLDQYKNVFDLYITDSTCDGSELSAKTADDSRNEFVNGDAVFYQNGSWEYAELAKTYSDDELAMIPIYFGVDDENEGLATGTENYWCVNKNASEEDVQATLDFMNWCVTSEAGTKSMSEDMGFTIPFKTAEAPSNVFVKQDAEYTEAGLTPVSWNFTTIPSEEWKNTLGSALTAYAAGSGSWDYV
;
A
#
# COMPACT_ATOMS: atom_id res chain seq x y z
N ILE A 1 6.83 -1.06 -2.15
CA ILE A 1 8.21 -0.58 -1.87
C ILE A 1 9.18 -1.65 -2.34
N THR A 2 10.28 -1.25 -2.98
CA THR A 2 11.28 -2.14 -3.56
C THR A 2 12.67 -1.80 -3.03
N ASN A 3 13.43 -2.82 -2.64
CA ASN A 3 14.86 -2.71 -2.39
C ASN A 3 15.61 -2.91 -3.72
N LYS A 4 16.08 -1.81 -4.31
CA LYS A 4 16.75 -1.81 -5.63
C LYS A 4 18.05 -2.62 -5.62
N THR A 5 18.81 -2.55 -4.53
CA THR A 5 20.06 -3.30 -4.40
C THR A 5 19.85 -4.81 -4.44
N LEU A 6 18.81 -5.31 -3.75
CA LEU A 6 18.46 -6.73 -3.81
C LEU A 6 17.85 -7.12 -5.15
N LEU A 7 17.05 -6.25 -5.77
CA LEU A 7 16.50 -6.46 -7.11
C LEU A 7 17.63 -6.60 -8.14
N GLU A 8 18.61 -5.69 -8.12
CA GLU A 8 19.79 -5.73 -9.00
C GLU A 8 20.66 -6.97 -8.74
N LYS A 9 20.83 -7.37 -7.47
CA LYS A 9 21.53 -8.61 -7.10
C LYS A 9 20.84 -9.84 -7.68
N ALA A 10 19.51 -9.82 -7.80
CA ALA A 10 18.74 -10.87 -8.45
C ALA A 10 18.80 -10.84 -9.98
N GLY A 11 19.39 -9.78 -10.57
CA GLY A 11 19.60 -9.62 -12.01
C GLY A 11 18.49 -8.83 -12.71
N TYR A 12 17.70 -8.05 -11.97
CA TYR A 12 16.58 -7.25 -12.46
C TYR A 12 16.74 -5.78 -12.12
N THR A 13 15.99 -4.94 -12.80
CA THR A 13 15.82 -3.51 -12.53
C THR A 13 14.33 -3.16 -12.51
N LEU A 14 13.98 -1.94 -12.12
CA LEU A 14 12.60 -1.46 -12.18
C LEU A 14 12.02 -1.47 -13.60
N ASP A 15 12.89 -1.38 -14.63
CA ASP A 15 12.47 -1.42 -16.02
C ASP A 15 11.97 -2.79 -16.48
N ASP A 16 12.29 -3.83 -15.74
CA ASP A 16 11.81 -5.20 -16.00
C ASP A 16 10.41 -5.46 -15.42
N ILE A 17 9.81 -4.46 -14.73
CA ILE A 17 8.52 -4.62 -14.03
C ILE A 17 7.58 -3.50 -14.51
N LYS A 18 6.71 -3.80 -15.47
CA LYS A 18 5.76 -2.85 -16.08
C LYS A 18 4.31 -3.38 -16.08
N SER A 19 4.10 -4.58 -15.56
CA SER A 19 2.80 -5.24 -15.50
C SER A 19 2.75 -6.24 -14.35
N PHE A 20 1.56 -6.76 -14.04
CA PHE A 20 1.39 -7.87 -13.09
C PHE A 20 2.17 -9.11 -13.53
N ASP A 21 2.14 -9.44 -14.82
CA ASP A 21 2.86 -10.61 -15.35
C ASP A 21 4.37 -10.47 -15.21
N ASP A 22 4.90 -9.26 -15.43
CA ASP A 22 6.32 -8.99 -15.20
C ASP A 22 6.67 -9.09 -13.71
N LEU A 23 5.88 -8.44 -12.83
CA LEU A 23 6.10 -8.52 -11.39
C LEU A 23 6.07 -9.96 -10.90
N LYS A 24 5.06 -10.74 -11.33
CA LYS A 24 4.94 -12.17 -10.99
C LYS A 24 6.15 -12.96 -11.46
N LYS A 25 6.56 -12.79 -12.70
CA LYS A 25 7.75 -13.47 -13.26
C LYS A 25 9.01 -13.15 -12.48
N VAL A 26 9.23 -11.89 -12.14
CA VAL A 26 10.40 -11.43 -11.37
C VAL A 26 10.34 -11.99 -9.94
N ALA A 27 9.18 -11.93 -9.29
CA ALA A 27 8.99 -12.44 -7.93
C ALA A 27 9.17 -13.96 -7.85
N ASP A 28 8.53 -14.73 -8.75
CA ASP A 28 8.68 -16.18 -8.84
C ASP A 28 10.16 -16.58 -9.01
N ASP A 29 10.92 -15.88 -9.89
CA ASP A 29 12.33 -16.15 -10.10
C ASP A 29 13.17 -15.83 -8.85
N ILE A 30 12.93 -14.70 -8.20
CA ILE A 30 13.59 -14.32 -6.95
C ILE A 30 13.29 -15.35 -5.85
N GLN A 31 12.01 -15.73 -5.70
CA GLN A 31 11.59 -16.74 -4.72
C GLN A 31 12.30 -18.09 -4.93
N SER A 32 12.43 -18.50 -6.20
CA SER A 32 13.12 -19.74 -6.55
C SER A 32 14.62 -19.73 -6.22
N LYS A 33 15.24 -18.54 -6.15
CA LYS A 33 16.68 -18.31 -5.92
C LYS A 33 16.98 -17.73 -4.53
N LYS A 34 15.98 -17.67 -3.64
CA LYS A 34 16.10 -16.95 -2.36
C LYS A 34 17.30 -17.38 -1.52
N ASP A 35 17.60 -18.66 -1.50
CA ASP A 35 18.75 -19.21 -0.76
C ASP A 35 20.09 -18.73 -1.35
N ASP A 36 20.24 -18.71 -2.67
CA ASP A 36 21.43 -18.21 -3.36
C ASP A 36 21.59 -16.69 -3.18
N LEU A 37 20.47 -15.96 -3.10
CA LEU A 37 20.43 -14.53 -2.84
C LEU A 37 20.65 -14.20 -1.35
N GLY A 38 20.52 -15.17 -0.45
CA GLY A 38 20.61 -14.97 0.99
C GLY A 38 19.44 -14.18 1.59
N ILE A 39 18.26 -14.31 0.99
CA ILE A 39 17.00 -13.71 1.44
C ILE A 39 16.00 -14.79 1.85
N LYS A 40 14.86 -14.42 2.43
CA LYS A 40 13.83 -15.35 2.88
C LYS A 40 12.64 -15.46 1.92
N GLY A 41 12.39 -14.41 1.12
CA GLY A 41 11.32 -14.41 0.15
C GLY A 41 11.43 -13.22 -0.82
N ALA A 42 10.68 -13.25 -1.92
CA ALA A 42 10.58 -12.11 -2.80
C ALA A 42 9.83 -10.95 -2.13
N PHE A 43 8.69 -11.26 -1.46
CA PHE A 43 7.92 -10.32 -0.65
C PHE A 43 8.14 -10.53 0.84
N THR A 44 8.02 -9.47 1.61
CA THR A 44 7.83 -9.59 3.07
C THR A 44 6.57 -10.38 3.38
N SER A 45 6.42 -10.87 4.61
CA SER A 45 5.19 -11.50 5.05
C SER A 45 4.00 -10.56 4.88
N ALA A 46 2.87 -11.14 4.48
CA ALA A 46 1.62 -10.40 4.32
C ALA A 46 0.94 -10.09 5.65
N GLY A 47 1.65 -9.99 6.76
CA GLY A 47 1.17 -9.66 8.11
C GLY A 47 -0.36 -9.53 8.26
N MET A 48 -1.02 -10.65 8.63
CA MET A 48 -2.48 -10.76 8.66
C MET A 48 -3.05 -10.86 10.08
N ASP A 49 -2.28 -10.46 11.09
CA ASP A 49 -2.86 -10.29 12.41
C ASP A 49 -3.94 -9.20 12.39
N GLY A 50 -4.91 -9.26 13.28
CA GLY A 50 -6.09 -8.39 13.25
C GLY A 50 -5.79 -6.88 13.35
N SER A 51 -4.56 -6.49 13.68
CA SER A 51 -4.10 -5.09 13.71
C SER A 51 -3.40 -4.67 12.41
N SER A 52 -2.98 -5.62 11.57
CA SER A 52 -2.10 -5.39 10.40
C SER A 52 -2.74 -5.76 9.06
N ASP A 53 -3.84 -6.49 9.06
CA ASP A 53 -4.55 -6.97 7.86
C ASP A 53 -5.20 -5.87 7.01
N TRP A 54 -5.26 -4.63 7.52
CA TRP A 54 -5.82 -3.47 6.83
C TRP A 54 -5.19 -3.24 5.45
N ARG A 55 -3.90 -3.57 5.28
CA ARG A 55 -3.20 -3.43 4.00
C ARG A 55 -3.86 -4.27 2.91
N PHE A 56 -4.42 -5.40 3.25
CA PHE A 56 -5.04 -6.35 2.31
C PHE A 56 -6.55 -6.16 2.21
N LYS A 57 -7.25 -6.00 3.33
CA LYS A 57 -8.72 -5.85 3.37
C LYS A 57 -9.22 -4.45 3.02
N THR A 58 -8.32 -3.45 2.90
CA THR A 58 -8.66 -2.09 2.45
C THR A 58 -7.82 -1.68 1.25
N HIS A 59 -6.51 -1.50 1.40
CA HIS A 59 -5.65 -0.95 0.34
C HIS A 59 -5.57 -1.87 -0.88
N LEU A 60 -5.31 -3.16 -0.70
CA LEU A 60 -5.30 -4.10 -1.81
C LEU A 60 -6.72 -4.33 -2.35
N ALA A 61 -7.72 -4.48 -1.48
CA ALA A 61 -9.13 -4.64 -1.87
C ALA A 61 -9.71 -3.40 -2.56
N ASN A 62 -9.07 -2.23 -2.45
CA ASN A 62 -9.46 -1.05 -3.21
C ASN A 62 -9.27 -1.23 -4.72
N LEU A 63 -8.30 -2.01 -5.17
CA LEU A 63 -8.01 -2.20 -6.59
C LEU A 63 -9.20 -2.79 -7.37
N PRO A 64 -9.78 -3.95 -6.99
CA PRO A 64 -10.96 -4.47 -7.67
C PRO A 64 -12.16 -3.51 -7.62
N ILE A 65 -12.35 -2.76 -6.52
CA ILE A 65 -13.41 -1.76 -6.39
C ILE A 65 -13.17 -0.59 -7.33
N TYR A 66 -11.95 -0.07 -7.38
CA TYR A 66 -11.57 1.04 -8.26
C TYR A 66 -11.83 0.71 -9.74
N TYR A 67 -11.37 -0.45 -10.20
CA TYR A 67 -11.56 -0.85 -11.59
C TYR A 67 -13.02 -1.16 -11.94
N GLU A 68 -13.78 -1.75 -11.01
CA GLU A 68 -15.21 -1.95 -11.19
C GLU A 68 -15.96 -0.61 -11.31
N TYR A 69 -15.66 0.37 -10.45
CA TYR A 69 -16.26 1.71 -10.52
C TYR A 69 -15.88 2.43 -11.81
N LYS A 70 -14.63 2.34 -12.24
CA LYS A 70 -14.13 2.91 -13.49
C LYS A 70 -14.87 2.33 -14.71
N GLU A 71 -15.06 1.02 -14.75
CA GLU A 71 -15.78 0.33 -15.82
C GLU A 71 -17.27 0.73 -15.85
N ASP A 72 -17.92 0.76 -14.69
CA ASP A 72 -19.32 1.10 -14.55
C ASP A 72 -19.61 2.62 -14.67
N GLY A 73 -18.59 3.46 -14.60
CA GLY A 73 -18.73 4.92 -14.61
C GLY A 73 -19.47 5.47 -13.38
N ILE A 74 -19.21 4.90 -12.21
CA ILE A 74 -19.82 5.26 -10.91
C ILE A 74 -18.76 5.63 -9.88
N ASP A 75 -19.17 6.33 -8.82
CA ASP A 75 -18.30 6.72 -7.70
C ASP A 75 -18.71 6.03 -6.38
N ASP A 76 -19.86 5.34 -6.37
CA ASP A 76 -20.42 4.67 -5.19
C ASP A 76 -21.42 3.60 -5.62
N THR A 77 -21.66 2.60 -4.76
CA THR A 77 -22.66 1.54 -4.97
C THR A 77 -23.18 0.98 -3.65
N GLU A 78 -24.43 0.51 -3.64
CA GLU A 78 -24.99 -0.24 -2.51
C GLU A 78 -24.44 -1.69 -2.43
N ALA A 79 -23.88 -2.22 -3.52
CA ALA A 79 -23.32 -3.57 -3.59
C ALA A 79 -22.19 -3.67 -4.62
N ILE A 80 -21.03 -4.11 -4.17
CA ILE A 80 -19.89 -4.44 -5.03
C ILE A 80 -20.22 -5.72 -5.80
N LYS A 81 -20.02 -5.72 -7.12
CA LYS A 81 -20.32 -6.86 -8.00
C LYS A 81 -19.26 -7.96 -7.94
N GLY A 82 -18.02 -7.57 -7.65
CA GLY A 82 -16.89 -8.50 -7.68
C GLY A 82 -16.36 -8.80 -9.08
N THR A 83 -16.48 -7.85 -10.01
CA THR A 83 -16.05 -8.00 -11.42
C THR A 83 -14.59 -8.44 -11.54
N TYR A 84 -13.72 -7.94 -10.65
CA TYR A 84 -12.26 -8.14 -10.68
C TYR A 84 -11.74 -9.07 -9.57
N LEU A 85 -12.55 -10.01 -9.09
CA LEU A 85 -12.14 -10.95 -8.03
C LEU A 85 -11.00 -11.88 -8.45
N ASP A 86 -10.92 -12.27 -9.71
CA ASP A 86 -9.83 -13.11 -10.21
C ASP A 86 -8.49 -12.37 -10.17
N GLN A 87 -8.46 -11.10 -10.55
CA GLN A 87 -7.26 -10.26 -10.48
C GLN A 87 -6.85 -10.02 -9.02
N TYR A 88 -7.81 -9.74 -8.16
CA TYR A 88 -7.57 -9.60 -6.73
C TYR A 88 -6.95 -10.87 -6.14
N LYS A 89 -7.50 -12.04 -6.50
CA LYS A 89 -6.94 -13.34 -6.12
C LYS A 89 -5.50 -13.49 -6.59
N ASN A 90 -5.21 -13.19 -7.86
CA ASN A 90 -3.88 -13.36 -8.44
C ASN A 90 -2.83 -12.54 -7.69
N VAL A 91 -3.13 -11.27 -7.37
CA VAL A 91 -2.22 -10.41 -6.61
C VAL A 91 -2.07 -10.90 -5.18
N PHE A 92 -3.15 -11.29 -4.51
CA PHE A 92 -3.10 -11.82 -3.15
C PHE A 92 -2.31 -13.13 -3.09
N ASP A 93 -2.54 -14.06 -4.03
CA ASP A 93 -1.81 -15.31 -4.14
C ASP A 93 -0.30 -15.07 -4.31
N LEU A 94 0.10 -14.11 -5.14
CA LEU A 94 1.50 -13.76 -5.32
C LEU A 94 2.16 -13.33 -4.00
N TYR A 95 1.48 -12.48 -3.22
CA TYR A 95 1.99 -12.05 -1.91
C TYR A 95 2.08 -13.17 -0.87
N ILE A 96 1.26 -14.22 -1.00
CA ILE A 96 1.31 -15.37 -0.08
C ILE A 96 2.39 -16.36 -0.51
N THR A 97 2.44 -16.70 -1.79
CA THR A 97 3.32 -17.77 -2.32
C THR A 97 4.79 -17.37 -2.31
N ASP A 98 5.07 -16.11 -2.59
CA ASP A 98 6.43 -15.57 -2.70
C ASP A 98 6.86 -14.78 -1.45
N SER A 99 6.24 -15.10 -0.34
CA SER A 99 6.48 -14.51 0.98
C SER A 99 7.73 -15.06 1.67
N THR A 100 8.18 -14.33 2.68
CA THR A 100 9.24 -14.76 3.62
C THR A 100 8.82 -15.90 4.53
N CYS A 101 7.51 -16.19 4.66
CA CYS A 101 6.98 -17.25 5.51
C CYS A 101 5.81 -17.98 4.85
N ASP A 102 5.44 -19.14 5.43
CA ASP A 102 4.28 -19.92 4.99
C ASP A 102 2.96 -19.18 5.28
N GLY A 103 1.96 -19.36 4.39
CA GLY A 103 0.64 -18.74 4.53
C GLY A 103 -0.06 -19.05 5.86
N SER A 104 0.21 -20.20 6.47
CA SER A 104 -0.32 -20.60 7.78
C SER A 104 0.22 -19.76 8.96
N GLU A 105 1.33 -19.07 8.77
CA GLU A 105 1.95 -18.22 9.79
C GLU A 105 1.44 -16.78 9.77
N LEU A 106 0.79 -16.36 8.67
CA LEU A 106 0.43 -14.96 8.42
C LEU A 106 -0.51 -14.37 9.47
N SER A 107 -1.37 -15.17 10.09
CA SER A 107 -2.27 -14.73 11.16
C SER A 107 -1.54 -14.26 12.43
N ALA A 108 -0.29 -14.66 12.61
CA ALA A 108 0.57 -14.24 13.72
C ALA A 108 1.58 -13.15 13.33
N LYS A 109 1.68 -12.81 12.04
CA LYS A 109 2.60 -11.78 11.54
C LYS A 109 1.97 -10.40 11.61
N THR A 110 2.73 -9.46 12.18
CA THR A 110 2.33 -8.05 12.32
C THR A 110 2.89 -7.19 11.19
N ALA A 111 2.44 -5.94 11.11
CA ALA A 111 3.05 -4.94 10.22
C ALA A 111 4.53 -4.68 10.58
N ASP A 112 4.87 -4.72 11.87
CA ASP A 112 6.25 -4.57 12.33
C ASP A 112 7.13 -5.76 11.92
N ASP A 113 6.60 -6.99 11.92
CA ASP A 113 7.32 -8.15 11.39
C ASP A 113 7.66 -7.94 9.90
N SER A 114 6.68 -7.55 9.10
CA SER A 114 6.87 -7.27 7.66
C SER A 114 7.88 -6.15 7.42
N ARG A 115 7.82 -5.06 8.20
CA ARG A 115 8.81 -3.97 8.14
C ARG A 115 10.22 -4.47 8.48
N ASN A 116 10.34 -5.21 9.58
CA ASN A 116 11.63 -5.71 10.04
C ASN A 116 12.25 -6.69 9.04
N GLU A 117 11.45 -7.53 8.39
CA GLU A 117 11.90 -8.41 7.31
C GLU A 117 12.52 -7.60 6.15
N PHE A 118 11.87 -6.49 5.75
CA PHE A 118 12.42 -5.61 4.72
C PHE A 118 13.68 -4.89 5.17
N VAL A 119 13.67 -4.31 6.38
CA VAL A 119 14.83 -3.60 6.97
C VAL A 119 16.05 -4.51 7.13
N ASN A 120 15.82 -5.78 7.44
CA ASN A 120 16.90 -6.78 7.55
C ASN A 120 17.41 -7.29 6.19
N GLY A 121 16.80 -6.89 5.08
CA GLY A 121 17.14 -7.40 3.76
C GLY A 121 16.68 -8.84 3.52
N ASP A 122 15.64 -9.28 4.21
CA ASP A 122 15.06 -10.62 4.07
C ASP A 122 14.16 -10.75 2.82
N ALA A 123 13.73 -9.62 2.23
CA ALA A 123 12.88 -9.58 1.05
C ALA A 123 13.20 -8.40 0.12
N VAL A 124 12.87 -8.54 -1.16
CA VAL A 124 13.06 -7.51 -2.20
C VAL A 124 11.90 -6.52 -2.20
N PHE A 125 10.67 -7.01 -2.00
CA PHE A 125 9.44 -6.23 -2.08
C PHE A 125 8.72 -6.16 -0.73
N TYR A 126 8.17 -4.98 -0.44
CA TYR A 126 7.39 -4.71 0.76
C TYR A 126 6.09 -3.98 0.39
N GLN A 127 4.94 -4.64 0.52
CA GLN A 127 3.65 -4.04 0.26
C GLN A 127 3.28 -3.12 1.43
N ASN A 128 3.50 -1.82 1.24
CA ASN A 128 3.16 -0.77 2.20
C ASN A 128 3.21 0.60 1.50
N GLY A 129 3.02 1.70 2.25
CA GLY A 129 2.91 3.04 1.72
C GLY A 129 4.10 3.96 2.05
N SER A 130 4.04 5.18 1.53
CA SER A 130 5.09 6.20 1.68
C SER A 130 5.37 6.61 3.12
N TRP A 131 4.42 6.38 4.05
CA TRP A 131 4.60 6.62 5.50
C TRP A 131 5.70 5.75 6.14
N GLU A 132 6.10 4.66 5.49
CA GLU A 132 7.21 3.82 5.96
C GLU A 132 8.59 4.47 5.72
N TYR A 133 8.67 5.50 4.89
CA TYR A 133 9.94 6.12 4.52
C TYR A 133 10.80 6.51 5.71
N ALA A 134 10.23 7.16 6.74
CA ALA A 134 10.98 7.60 7.91
C ALA A 134 11.66 6.46 8.68
N GLU A 135 11.06 5.27 8.68
CA GLU A 135 11.66 4.08 9.28
C GLU A 135 12.70 3.44 8.35
N LEU A 136 12.40 3.33 7.06
CA LEU A 136 13.29 2.73 6.07
C LEU A 136 14.56 3.55 5.84
N ALA A 137 14.46 4.88 5.86
CA ALA A 137 15.59 5.81 5.71
C ALA A 137 16.62 5.73 6.85
N LYS A 138 16.32 5.06 7.96
CA LYS A 138 17.31 4.76 9.00
C LYS A 138 18.32 3.69 8.56
N THR A 139 17.97 2.89 7.56
CA THR A 139 18.77 1.75 7.08
C THR A 139 19.20 1.92 5.63
N TYR A 140 18.33 2.47 4.79
CA TYR A 140 18.53 2.58 3.35
C TYR A 140 18.63 4.03 2.90
N SER A 141 19.47 4.30 1.92
CA SER A 141 19.50 5.57 1.20
C SER A 141 18.38 5.66 0.17
N ASP A 142 18.07 6.86 -0.31
CA ASP A 142 17.09 7.09 -1.38
C ASP A 142 17.43 6.31 -2.65
N ASP A 143 18.73 6.13 -2.96
CA ASP A 143 19.18 5.39 -4.13
C ASP A 143 18.89 3.89 -4.05
N GLU A 144 18.67 3.34 -2.85
CA GLU A 144 18.37 1.92 -2.62
C GLU A 144 16.88 1.64 -2.60
N LEU A 145 16.03 2.66 -2.48
CA LEU A 145 14.59 2.53 -2.35
C LEU A 145 13.85 2.95 -3.61
N ALA A 146 12.74 2.30 -3.88
CA ALA A 146 11.77 2.69 -4.91
C ALA A 146 10.34 2.29 -4.51
N MET A 147 9.35 2.92 -5.13
CA MET A 147 7.98 2.44 -5.18
C MET A 147 7.63 2.04 -6.62
N ILE A 148 6.83 1.02 -6.77
CA ILE A 148 6.22 0.60 -8.03
C ILE A 148 4.71 0.51 -7.83
N PRO A 149 3.89 0.67 -8.88
CA PRO A 149 2.47 0.36 -8.83
C PRO A 149 2.23 -1.06 -8.34
N ILE A 150 1.04 -1.34 -7.80
CA ILE A 150 0.71 -2.70 -7.36
C ILE A 150 0.51 -3.62 -8.57
N TYR A 151 0.32 -3.08 -9.75
CA TYR A 151 0.01 -3.77 -10.99
C TYR A 151 -1.07 -4.84 -10.81
N PHE A 152 -2.24 -4.54 -11.31
CA PHE A 152 -3.43 -5.34 -11.03
C PHE A 152 -3.82 -6.28 -12.18
N GLY A 153 -3.17 -6.13 -13.33
CA GLY A 153 -3.43 -6.95 -14.52
C GLY A 153 -4.67 -6.51 -15.30
N VAL A 154 -5.07 -5.24 -15.22
CA VAL A 154 -6.22 -4.68 -15.94
C VAL A 154 -5.82 -3.55 -16.89
N ASP A 155 -5.08 -2.56 -16.40
CA ASP A 155 -4.69 -1.36 -17.16
C ASP A 155 -3.24 -0.99 -16.82
N ASP A 156 -2.40 -2.00 -16.62
CA ASP A 156 -1.05 -1.88 -16.04
C ASP A 156 -0.16 -0.88 -16.80
N GLU A 157 -0.33 -0.75 -18.11
CA GLU A 157 0.43 0.20 -18.94
C GLU A 157 0.14 1.66 -18.61
N ASN A 158 -1.01 1.95 -18.00
CA ASN A 158 -1.45 3.28 -17.62
C ASN A 158 -1.51 3.47 -16.10
N GLU A 159 -1.22 2.43 -15.32
CA GLU A 159 -1.38 2.43 -13.86
C GLU A 159 -0.23 3.16 -13.18
N GLY A 160 -0.58 4.17 -12.37
CA GLY A 160 0.32 4.86 -11.45
C GLY A 160 0.25 4.28 -10.02
N LEU A 161 0.85 4.98 -9.08
CA LEU A 161 0.78 4.59 -7.67
C LEU A 161 -0.64 4.73 -7.13
N ALA A 162 -1.00 3.85 -6.20
CA ALA A 162 -2.24 3.98 -5.45
C ALA A 162 -2.11 5.15 -4.46
N THR A 163 -3.02 6.12 -4.55
CA THR A 163 -2.97 7.36 -3.76
C THR A 163 -4.36 7.94 -3.53
N GLY A 164 -4.47 8.86 -2.59
CA GLY A 164 -5.72 9.55 -2.29
C GLY A 164 -5.78 10.01 -0.85
N THR A 165 -6.91 10.57 -0.45
CA THR A 165 -7.15 11.04 0.92
C THR A 165 -7.61 9.87 1.78
N GLU A 166 -6.83 9.55 2.81
CA GLU A 166 -7.13 8.47 3.75
C GLU A 166 -7.58 8.97 5.12
N ASN A 167 -6.99 10.07 5.58
CA ASN A 167 -7.19 10.58 6.92
C ASN A 167 -7.93 11.91 6.88
N TYR A 168 -8.92 12.05 7.76
CA TYR A 168 -9.77 13.22 7.85
C TYR A 168 -9.75 13.79 9.26
N TRP A 169 -9.64 15.10 9.37
CA TRP A 169 -9.84 15.79 10.63
C TRP A 169 -11.31 16.07 10.83
N CYS A 170 -11.81 15.75 12.00
CA CYS A 170 -13.20 16.00 12.37
C CYS A 170 -13.26 16.95 13.55
N VAL A 171 -14.16 17.94 13.47
CA VAL A 171 -14.43 18.84 14.56
C VAL A 171 -15.65 18.33 15.35
N ASN A 172 -15.52 18.17 16.68
CA ASN A 172 -16.63 17.76 17.52
C ASN A 172 -17.70 18.88 17.59
N LYS A 173 -18.79 18.72 16.85
CA LYS A 173 -19.90 19.70 16.80
C LYS A 173 -20.62 19.92 18.16
N ASN A 174 -20.41 19.05 19.14
CA ASN A 174 -21.01 19.16 20.48
C ASN A 174 -20.07 19.81 21.51
N ALA A 175 -18.84 20.21 21.10
CA ALA A 175 -17.95 20.98 21.95
C ALA A 175 -18.45 22.43 22.12
N SER A 176 -17.86 23.18 23.05
CA SER A 176 -18.15 24.60 23.19
C SER A 176 -17.73 25.36 21.92
N GLU A 177 -18.35 26.51 21.65
CA GLU A 177 -17.97 27.37 20.52
C GLU A 177 -16.48 27.77 20.59
N GLU A 178 -15.96 28.02 21.78
CA GLU A 178 -14.57 28.35 22.02
C GLU A 178 -13.64 27.18 21.63
N ASP A 179 -13.97 25.95 22.04
CA ASP A 179 -13.19 24.74 21.71
C ASP A 179 -13.24 24.43 20.20
N VAL A 180 -14.42 24.61 19.57
CA VAL A 180 -14.57 24.46 18.12
C VAL A 180 -13.67 25.45 17.39
N GLN A 181 -13.68 26.73 17.80
CA GLN A 181 -12.85 27.76 17.17
C GLN A 181 -11.36 27.48 17.38
N ALA A 182 -10.95 27.09 18.59
CA ALA A 182 -9.57 26.73 18.87
C ALA A 182 -9.10 25.53 18.02
N THR A 183 -9.96 24.55 17.82
CA THR A 183 -9.69 23.39 16.95
C THR A 183 -9.49 23.83 15.50
N LEU A 184 -10.36 24.67 14.98
CA LEU A 184 -10.25 25.22 13.62
C LEU A 184 -8.99 26.08 13.44
N ASP A 185 -8.66 26.90 14.42
CA ASP A 185 -7.43 27.72 14.41
C ASP A 185 -6.18 26.83 14.40
N PHE A 186 -6.16 25.76 15.19
CA PHE A 186 -5.07 24.79 15.16
C PHE A 186 -4.96 24.07 13.81
N MET A 187 -6.07 23.56 13.25
CA MET A 187 -6.10 22.96 11.92
C MET A 187 -5.56 23.91 10.85
N ASN A 188 -6.03 25.18 10.88
CA ASN A 188 -5.53 26.20 9.96
C ASN A 188 -4.03 26.46 10.16
N TRP A 189 -3.55 26.53 11.40
CA TRP A 189 -2.13 26.69 11.70
C TRP A 189 -1.31 25.54 11.12
N CYS A 190 -1.74 24.29 11.28
CA CYS A 190 -1.06 23.12 10.74
C CYS A 190 -0.82 23.23 9.21
N VAL A 191 -1.79 23.72 8.45
CA VAL A 191 -1.74 23.73 6.98
C VAL A 191 -1.27 25.06 6.36
N THR A 192 -1.07 26.12 7.17
CA THR A 192 -0.69 27.45 6.66
C THR A 192 0.56 28.03 7.27
N SER A 193 0.96 27.62 8.48
CA SER A 193 2.19 28.10 9.10
C SER A 193 3.42 27.33 8.60
N GLU A 194 4.57 28.00 8.54
CA GLU A 194 5.85 27.38 8.18
C GLU A 194 6.17 26.18 9.10
N ALA A 195 5.99 26.32 10.42
CA ALA A 195 6.25 25.26 11.37
C ALA A 195 5.27 24.07 11.23
N GLY A 196 3.98 24.36 11.02
CA GLY A 196 2.95 23.33 10.85
C GLY A 196 3.14 22.55 9.56
N THR A 197 3.29 23.23 8.43
CA THR A 197 3.48 22.58 7.11
C THR A 197 4.77 21.77 7.07
N LYS A 198 5.86 22.29 7.62
CA LYS A 198 7.14 21.58 7.70
C LYS A 198 7.04 20.33 8.58
N SER A 199 6.43 20.42 9.76
CA SER A 199 6.29 19.26 10.64
C SER A 199 5.42 18.17 10.00
N MET A 200 4.34 18.54 9.33
CA MET A 200 3.48 17.58 8.65
C MET A 200 4.19 16.91 7.46
N SER A 201 4.97 17.65 6.67
CA SER A 201 5.65 17.12 5.49
C SER A 201 6.93 16.34 5.86
N GLU A 202 7.82 16.91 6.67
CA GLU A 202 9.14 16.33 6.93
C GLU A 202 9.13 15.36 8.12
N ASP A 203 8.48 15.73 9.25
CA ASP A 203 8.50 14.89 10.46
C ASP A 203 7.49 13.75 10.38
N MET A 204 6.30 14.00 9.79
CA MET A 204 5.21 13.02 9.68
C MET A 204 5.13 12.36 8.31
N GLY A 205 5.80 12.90 7.29
CA GLY A 205 5.82 12.35 5.92
C GLY A 205 4.47 12.44 5.20
N PHE A 206 3.61 13.39 5.59
CA PHE A 206 2.28 13.54 4.98
C PHE A 206 2.35 14.33 3.67
N THR A 207 1.72 13.81 2.65
CA THR A 207 1.36 14.60 1.46
C THR A 207 0.05 15.33 1.73
N ILE A 208 0.10 16.65 1.86
CA ILE A 208 -1.04 17.46 2.29
C ILE A 208 -1.68 18.11 1.07
N PRO A 209 -2.99 17.90 0.80
CA PRO A 209 -3.66 18.39 -0.41
C PRO A 209 -4.04 19.87 -0.33
N PHE A 210 -3.20 20.72 0.25
CA PHE A 210 -3.41 22.16 0.35
C PHE A 210 -2.33 22.91 -0.42
N LYS A 211 -2.70 23.96 -1.14
CA LYS A 211 -1.79 24.74 -2.01
C LYS A 211 -0.63 25.41 -1.26
N THR A 212 -0.77 25.61 0.04
CA THR A 212 0.25 26.23 0.91
C THR A 212 1.16 25.21 1.58
N ALA A 213 0.86 23.91 1.44
CA ALA A 213 1.65 22.86 2.06
C ALA A 213 2.93 22.58 1.25
N GLU A 214 4.00 22.29 1.94
CA GLU A 214 5.22 21.76 1.33
C GLU A 214 5.04 20.25 1.07
N ALA A 215 5.50 19.79 -0.09
CA ALA A 215 5.56 18.35 -0.36
C ALA A 215 6.73 17.71 0.41
N PRO A 216 6.59 16.49 0.94
CA PRO A 216 7.71 15.75 1.49
C PRO A 216 8.83 15.59 0.46
N SER A 217 10.09 15.69 0.91
CA SER A 217 11.25 15.61 0.02
C SER A 217 11.75 14.18 -0.24
N ASN A 218 11.07 13.16 0.27
CA ASN A 218 11.49 11.77 0.18
C ASN A 218 11.33 11.17 -1.24
N VAL A 219 12.07 10.08 -1.51
CA VAL A 219 12.12 9.42 -2.83
C VAL A 219 10.75 8.90 -3.28
N PHE A 220 9.89 8.46 -2.38
CA PHE A 220 8.58 7.91 -2.75
C PHE A 220 7.63 8.97 -3.31
N VAL A 221 7.63 10.16 -2.70
CA VAL A 221 6.84 11.30 -3.19
C VAL A 221 7.38 11.83 -4.52
N LYS A 222 8.71 11.83 -4.70
CA LYS A 222 9.32 12.19 -5.99
C LYS A 222 8.91 11.22 -7.10
N GLN A 223 8.91 9.92 -6.81
CA GLN A 223 8.48 8.91 -7.78
C GLN A 223 7.00 9.00 -8.13
N ASP A 224 6.12 9.32 -7.17
CA ASP A 224 4.70 9.57 -7.46
C ASP A 224 4.53 10.73 -8.45
N ALA A 225 5.29 11.81 -8.26
CA ALA A 225 5.33 12.93 -9.20
C ALA A 225 5.86 12.51 -10.59
N GLU A 226 6.94 11.71 -10.64
CA GLU A 226 7.51 11.20 -11.89
C GLU A 226 6.52 10.31 -12.66
N TYR A 227 5.79 9.42 -11.99
CA TYR A 227 4.74 8.61 -12.60
C TYR A 227 3.61 9.48 -13.17
N THR A 228 3.19 10.49 -12.42
CA THR A 228 2.16 11.44 -12.85
C THR A 228 2.63 12.27 -14.07
N GLU A 229 3.87 12.76 -14.07
CA GLU A 229 4.47 13.49 -15.20
C GLU A 229 4.64 12.59 -16.43
N ALA A 230 4.89 11.29 -16.23
CA ALA A 230 4.93 10.30 -17.31
C ALA A 230 3.54 9.98 -17.89
N GLY A 231 2.48 10.51 -17.31
CA GLY A 231 1.11 10.35 -17.80
C GLY A 231 0.40 9.12 -17.24
N LEU A 232 0.97 8.43 -16.24
CA LEU A 232 0.32 7.32 -15.57
C LEU A 232 -0.82 7.82 -14.67
N THR A 233 -1.86 7.02 -14.58
CA THR A 233 -3.07 7.37 -13.83
C THR A 233 -2.99 6.81 -12.42
N PRO A 234 -3.01 7.65 -11.37
CA PRO A 234 -3.07 7.17 -9.99
C PRO A 234 -4.33 6.35 -9.72
N VAL A 235 -4.19 5.28 -8.95
CA VAL A 235 -5.33 4.48 -8.46
C VAL A 235 -5.88 5.17 -7.21
N SER A 236 -7.07 5.77 -7.33
CA SER A 236 -7.69 6.52 -6.24
C SER A 236 -8.28 5.61 -5.16
N TRP A 237 -8.18 6.05 -3.90
CA TRP A 237 -8.83 5.39 -2.77
C TRP A 237 -10.34 5.59 -2.76
N ASN A 238 -11.10 4.50 -2.65
CA ASN A 238 -12.56 4.47 -2.51
C ASN A 238 -12.99 4.07 -1.08
N PHE A 239 -12.19 4.36 -0.08
CA PHE A 239 -12.41 3.90 1.30
C PHE A 239 -13.72 4.38 1.91
N THR A 240 -14.24 5.54 1.49
CA THR A 240 -15.51 6.07 1.96
C THR A 240 -16.72 5.28 1.49
N THR A 241 -16.57 4.45 0.47
CA THR A 241 -17.63 3.59 -0.10
C THR A 241 -17.57 2.16 0.42
N ILE A 242 -16.55 1.78 1.18
CA ILE A 242 -16.46 0.47 1.84
C ILE A 242 -17.61 0.36 2.86
N PRO A 243 -18.42 -0.72 2.82
CA PRO A 243 -19.71 -0.77 3.50
C PRO A 243 -19.64 -0.59 5.01
N SER A 244 -18.70 -1.23 5.72
CA SER A 244 -18.59 -1.14 7.18
C SER A 244 -17.29 -1.76 7.71
N GLU A 245 -17.00 -1.51 8.98
CA GLU A 245 -15.91 -2.20 9.68
C GLU A 245 -16.18 -3.72 9.79
N GLU A 246 -17.43 -4.13 9.95
CA GLU A 246 -17.81 -5.55 9.99
C GLU A 246 -17.50 -6.23 8.67
N TRP A 247 -17.81 -5.59 7.55
CA TRP A 247 -17.47 -6.08 6.20
C TRP A 247 -15.96 -6.25 6.04
N LYS A 248 -15.16 -5.23 6.41
CA LYS A 248 -13.69 -5.29 6.35
C LYS A 248 -13.13 -6.42 7.21
N ASN A 249 -13.64 -6.59 8.43
CA ASN A 249 -13.18 -7.63 9.34
C ASN A 249 -13.55 -9.04 8.85
N THR A 250 -14.70 -9.19 8.21
CA THR A 250 -15.12 -10.44 7.57
C THR A 250 -14.20 -10.78 6.41
N LEU A 251 -13.92 -9.81 5.53
CA LEU A 251 -12.97 -9.96 4.42
C LEU A 251 -11.58 -10.33 4.94
N GLY A 252 -11.05 -9.61 5.93
CA GLY A 252 -9.74 -9.91 6.51
C GLY A 252 -9.65 -11.31 7.10
N SER A 253 -10.70 -11.76 7.78
CA SER A 253 -10.79 -13.12 8.32
C SER A 253 -10.85 -14.18 7.22
N ALA A 254 -11.58 -13.93 6.14
CA ALA A 254 -11.67 -14.83 4.98
C ALA A 254 -10.31 -14.94 4.25
N LEU A 255 -9.63 -13.81 4.02
CA LEU A 255 -8.28 -13.77 3.44
C LEU A 255 -7.27 -14.55 4.29
N THR A 256 -7.31 -14.36 5.60
CA THR A 256 -6.43 -15.08 6.54
C THR A 256 -6.67 -16.59 6.51
N ALA A 257 -7.95 -17.02 6.53
CA ALA A 257 -8.31 -18.42 6.44
C ALA A 257 -7.91 -19.03 5.08
N TYR A 258 -8.08 -18.29 4.01
CA TYR A 258 -7.64 -18.70 2.66
C TYR A 258 -6.12 -18.87 2.61
N ALA A 259 -5.34 -17.91 3.07
CA ALA A 259 -3.89 -17.97 3.12
C ALA A 259 -3.37 -19.16 3.92
N ALA A 260 -4.04 -19.50 5.03
CA ALA A 260 -3.72 -20.65 5.87
C ALA A 260 -4.19 -22.01 5.30
N GLY A 261 -4.84 -22.03 4.14
CA GLY A 261 -5.40 -23.25 3.55
C GLY A 261 -6.60 -23.84 4.31
N SER A 262 -7.17 -23.10 5.25
CA SER A 262 -8.33 -23.51 6.05
C SER A 262 -9.67 -22.94 5.51
N GLY A 263 -9.62 -22.05 4.52
CA GLY A 263 -10.75 -21.47 3.81
C GLY A 263 -10.60 -21.59 2.29
N SER A 264 -11.70 -21.36 1.55
CA SER A 264 -11.66 -21.26 0.10
C SER A 264 -11.82 -19.81 -0.35
N TRP A 265 -11.35 -19.50 -1.59
CA TRP A 265 -11.54 -18.17 -2.20
C TRP A 265 -12.99 -17.77 -2.36
N ASP A 266 -13.91 -18.73 -2.48
CA ASP A 266 -15.36 -18.47 -2.60
C ASP A 266 -15.95 -17.75 -1.37
N TYR A 267 -15.23 -17.71 -0.25
CA TYR A 267 -15.62 -16.98 0.95
C TYR A 267 -14.99 -15.58 1.07
N VAL A 268 -13.99 -15.29 0.24
CA VAL A 268 -13.38 -13.96 0.12
C VAL A 268 -14.24 -13.07 -0.76
#